data_82a91bddb7f2c40e18f23611e42295b5
#
_entry.id   82a91bddb7f2c40e18f23611e42295b5
#
_cell.length_a   1.000
_cell.length_b   1.000
_cell.length_c   1.000
_cell.angle_alpha   90.00
_cell.angle_beta   90.00
_cell.angle_gamma   90.00
#
_symmetry.space_group_name_H-M   'P 1'
#
loop_
_entity.id
_entity.type
_entity.pdbx_description
1 polymer ?
#
loop_
_entity_poly.entity_id
_entity_poly.type
_entity_poly.pdbx_seq_one_letter_code
_entity_poly.pdbx_strand_id
1 'polypeptide(L)'
;MFKKVKCLAFFILSFVCCLGTTEAKEMKAEKSIVVIETNLGNIEIALMPDVAPKTCENFLGLVNKHYYDGIIFHRVIKDFMIQGGDPTGTGAGGASLWGKNFEDECKSTVSFNKPGLLAMANRGPNTNGSQFFITTVATPWLNMRHTIFGEVVSGMDIVKKIEGAQTKQDRPVQEIKILKAYPKS
;
A
#
# COMPACT_ATOMS: atom_id res chain seq x y z
N MET A 1 -84.70 0.01 36.99
CA MET A 1 -83.99 1.11 36.35
C MET A 1 -82.52 0.84 36.50
N PHE A 2 -81.98 0.09 35.55
CA PHE A 2 -80.59 -0.42 35.62
C PHE A 2 -79.68 0.38 34.66
N LYS A 3 -78.72 1.13 35.23
CA LYS A 3 -77.67 1.82 34.47
C LYS A 3 -76.58 0.84 34.04
N LYS A 4 -76.38 0.69 32.74
CA LYS A 4 -75.31 -0.07 32.17
C LYS A 4 -73.98 0.71 32.27
N VAL A 5 -73.05 0.16 32.97
CA VAL A 5 -71.66 0.64 33.02
C VAL A 5 -70.92 0.03 31.81
N LYS A 6 -70.43 0.88 30.89
CA LYS A 6 -69.55 0.47 29.80
C LYS A 6 -68.14 0.37 30.28
N CYS A 7 -67.60 -0.84 30.26
CA CYS A 7 -66.16 -1.10 30.50
C CYS A 7 -65.33 -0.75 29.23
N LEU A 8 -64.52 0.27 29.33
CA LEU A 8 -63.58 0.68 28.26
C LEU A 8 -62.29 -0.09 28.43
N ALA A 9 -62.03 -1.06 27.55
CA ALA A 9 -60.78 -1.80 27.55
C ALA A 9 -59.69 -0.95 26.89
N PHE A 10 -58.70 -0.55 27.66
CA PHE A 10 -57.49 0.12 27.16
C PHE A 10 -56.52 -0.97 26.59
N PHE A 11 -56.37 -1.01 25.27
CA PHE A 11 -55.33 -1.80 24.63
C PHE A 11 -54.00 -1.04 24.74
N ILE A 12 -53.14 -1.47 25.62
CA ILE A 12 -51.73 -1.00 25.67
C ILE A 12 -50.98 -1.75 24.57
N LEU A 13 -50.74 -1.07 23.44
CA LEU A 13 -49.86 -1.55 22.38
C LEU A 13 -48.41 -1.38 22.81
N SER A 14 -47.79 -2.44 23.29
CA SER A 14 -46.39 -2.48 23.65
C SER A 14 -45.56 -2.43 22.36
N PHE A 15 -44.98 -1.25 22.07
CA PHE A 15 -44.04 -1.04 20.99
C PHE A 15 -42.66 -1.55 21.44
N VAL A 16 -42.38 -2.81 21.13
CA VAL A 16 -41.03 -3.38 21.31
C VAL A 16 -40.11 -2.76 20.26
N CYS A 17 -39.39 -1.72 20.68
CA CYS A 17 -38.31 -1.13 19.89
C CYS A 17 -37.14 -2.13 19.84
N CYS A 18 -37.07 -2.90 18.76
CA CYS A 18 -35.94 -3.79 18.49
C CYS A 18 -34.74 -2.90 18.12
N LEU A 19 -33.94 -2.52 19.12
CA LEU A 19 -32.61 -1.93 18.91
C LEU A 19 -31.73 -3.00 18.26
N GLY A 20 -31.74 -3.03 16.93
CA GLY A 20 -30.74 -3.76 16.16
C GLY A 20 -29.39 -3.11 16.38
N THR A 21 -28.59 -3.70 17.28
CA THR A 21 -27.16 -3.43 17.35
C THR A 21 -26.57 -3.93 16.03
N THR A 22 -26.34 -3.01 15.10
CA THR A 22 -25.45 -3.22 13.97
C THR A 22 -24.05 -3.41 14.54
N GLU A 23 -23.68 -4.66 14.79
CA GLU A 23 -22.28 -5.03 14.96
C GLU A 23 -21.59 -4.61 13.65
N ALA A 24 -20.87 -3.49 13.71
CA ALA A 24 -19.89 -3.14 12.70
C ALA A 24 -18.82 -4.24 12.77
N LYS A 25 -18.97 -5.27 11.91
CA LYS A 25 -17.96 -6.29 11.67
C LYS A 25 -16.72 -5.52 11.24
N GLU A 26 -15.76 -5.37 12.14
CA GLU A 26 -14.43 -4.87 11.84
C GLU A 26 -13.88 -5.78 10.74
N MET A 27 -14.00 -5.34 9.48
CA MET A 27 -13.35 -6.02 8.36
C MET A 27 -11.85 -5.84 8.58
N LYS A 28 -11.22 -6.84 9.20
CA LYS A 28 -9.77 -6.96 9.23
C LYS A 28 -9.34 -6.89 7.76
N ALA A 29 -8.67 -5.82 7.39
CA ALA A 29 -8.26 -5.58 6.02
C ALA A 29 -7.43 -6.78 5.57
N GLU A 30 -7.99 -7.58 4.68
CA GLU A 30 -7.32 -8.77 4.16
C GLU A 30 -6.02 -8.31 3.50
N LYS A 31 -4.89 -8.93 3.85
CA LYS A 31 -3.58 -8.56 3.31
C LYS A 31 -3.59 -8.77 1.81
N SER A 32 -3.85 -7.73 1.06
CA SER A 32 -3.81 -7.77 -0.39
C SER A 32 -2.38 -8.03 -0.86
N ILE A 33 -2.18 -9.06 -1.67
CA ILE A 33 -0.91 -9.31 -2.34
C ILE A 33 -0.96 -8.63 -3.70
N VAL A 34 0.08 -7.86 -4.01
CA VAL A 34 0.28 -7.27 -5.34
C VAL A 34 1.45 -7.97 -6.01
N VAL A 35 1.25 -8.36 -7.27
CA VAL A 35 2.30 -8.89 -8.13
C VAL A 35 2.85 -7.75 -8.98
N ILE A 36 4.17 -7.55 -8.93
CA ILE A 36 4.93 -6.72 -9.87
C ILE A 36 5.65 -7.66 -10.82
N GLU A 37 5.12 -7.79 -12.04
CA GLU A 37 5.72 -8.55 -13.12
C GLU A 37 6.78 -7.68 -13.80
N THR A 38 8.03 -8.13 -13.81
CA THR A 38 9.14 -7.42 -14.45
C THR A 38 9.72 -8.23 -15.61
N ASN A 39 10.51 -7.58 -16.46
CA ASN A 39 11.26 -8.29 -17.51
C ASN A 39 12.37 -9.23 -16.95
N LEU A 40 12.56 -9.28 -15.62
CA LEU A 40 13.50 -10.19 -14.95
C LEU A 40 12.82 -11.27 -14.11
N GLY A 41 11.49 -11.19 -13.93
CA GLY A 41 10.65 -12.10 -13.14
C GLY A 41 9.65 -11.37 -12.26
N ASN A 42 8.90 -12.11 -11.46
CA ASN A 42 7.81 -11.60 -10.63
C ASN A 42 8.26 -11.33 -9.20
N ILE A 43 7.75 -10.24 -8.61
CA ILE A 43 7.90 -9.90 -7.21
C ILE A 43 6.49 -9.83 -6.61
N GLU A 44 6.22 -10.62 -5.57
CA GLU A 44 4.95 -10.58 -4.85
C GLU A 44 5.11 -9.84 -3.52
N ILE A 45 4.22 -8.91 -3.28
CA ILE A 45 4.28 -8.00 -2.13
C ILE A 45 2.99 -8.09 -1.34
N ALA A 46 3.09 -8.44 -0.06
CA ALA A 46 1.97 -8.33 0.88
C ALA A 46 1.91 -6.89 1.40
N LEU A 47 0.78 -6.21 1.15
CA LEU A 47 0.53 -4.88 1.66
C LEU A 47 0.21 -4.91 3.16
N MET A 48 0.47 -3.80 3.86
CA MET A 48 0.29 -3.64 5.31
C MET A 48 -0.72 -2.52 5.63
N PRO A 49 -2.02 -2.69 5.31
CA PRO A 49 -3.02 -1.64 5.55
C PRO A 49 -3.21 -1.29 7.03
N ASP A 50 -2.93 -2.21 7.96
CA ASP A 50 -2.95 -1.94 9.40
C ASP A 50 -1.83 -0.96 9.83
N VAL A 51 -0.76 -0.88 9.05
CA VAL A 51 0.39 0.02 9.29
C VAL A 51 0.20 1.35 8.59
N ALA A 52 -0.11 1.31 7.30
CA ALA A 52 -0.16 2.49 6.43
C ALA A 52 -1.38 2.42 5.49
N PRO A 53 -2.60 2.62 6.00
CA PRO A 53 -3.84 2.44 5.24
C PRO A 53 -3.93 3.33 4.01
N LYS A 54 -3.62 4.61 4.14
CA LYS A 54 -3.68 5.58 3.03
C LYS A 54 -2.63 5.30 1.96
N THR A 55 -1.44 4.91 2.38
CA THR A 55 -0.36 4.53 1.45
C THR A 55 -0.72 3.27 0.68
N CYS A 56 -1.31 2.26 1.34
CA CYS A 56 -1.81 1.05 0.69
C CYS A 56 -2.95 1.37 -0.29
N GLU A 57 -3.89 2.26 0.08
CA GLU A 57 -4.96 2.74 -0.80
C GLU A 57 -4.37 3.43 -2.04
N ASN A 58 -3.39 4.33 -1.87
CA ASN A 58 -2.69 4.99 -2.96
C ASN A 58 -2.05 3.97 -3.91
N PHE A 59 -1.24 3.07 -3.38
CA PHE A 59 -0.50 2.10 -4.18
C PHE A 59 -1.44 1.15 -4.92
N LEU A 60 -2.41 0.55 -4.23
CA LEU A 60 -3.38 -0.36 -4.82
C LEU A 60 -4.28 0.34 -5.85
N GLY A 61 -4.69 1.57 -5.58
CA GLY A 61 -5.46 2.39 -6.52
C GLY A 61 -4.69 2.70 -7.81
N LEU A 62 -3.39 2.98 -7.71
CA LEU A 62 -2.51 3.17 -8.87
C LEU A 62 -2.28 1.85 -9.63
N VAL A 63 -2.10 0.73 -8.92
CA VAL A 63 -2.03 -0.63 -9.51
C VAL A 63 -3.29 -0.94 -10.31
N ASN A 64 -4.48 -0.71 -9.76
CA ASN A 64 -5.76 -0.95 -10.42
C ASN A 64 -5.99 -0.04 -11.64
N LYS A 65 -5.32 1.11 -11.69
CA LYS A 65 -5.32 2.02 -12.86
C LYS A 65 -4.24 1.68 -13.88
N HIS A 66 -3.52 0.58 -13.72
CA HIS A 66 -2.39 0.21 -14.59
C HIS A 66 -1.30 1.29 -14.67
N TYR A 67 -1.21 2.15 -13.65
CA TYR A 67 -0.29 3.28 -13.61
C TYR A 67 1.18 2.86 -13.67
N TYR A 68 1.52 1.73 -13.05
CA TYR A 68 2.90 1.24 -12.99
C TYR A 68 3.34 0.45 -14.22
N ASP A 69 2.41 0.07 -15.12
CA ASP A 69 2.72 -0.71 -16.31
C ASP A 69 3.66 0.09 -17.25
N GLY A 70 4.76 -0.51 -17.63
CA GLY A 70 5.79 0.12 -18.45
C GLY A 70 6.80 0.99 -17.70
N ILE A 71 6.59 1.29 -16.41
CA ILE A 71 7.52 2.10 -15.60
C ILE A 71 8.80 1.31 -15.29
N ILE A 72 9.94 2.00 -15.29
CA ILE A 72 11.25 1.40 -15.02
C ILE A 72 11.66 1.56 -13.56
N PHE A 73 12.57 0.67 -13.11
CA PHE A 73 13.38 0.92 -11.94
C PHE A 73 14.50 1.88 -12.34
N HIS A 74 14.29 3.16 -12.09
CA HIS A 74 15.18 4.23 -12.55
C HIS A 74 16.41 4.45 -11.67
N ARG A 75 16.39 3.92 -10.43
CA ARG A 75 17.48 4.03 -9.47
C ARG A 75 17.68 2.69 -8.74
N VAL A 76 18.89 2.16 -8.82
CA VAL A 76 19.29 0.90 -8.21
C VAL A 76 20.63 1.09 -7.54
N ILE A 77 20.69 0.88 -6.23
CA ILE A 77 21.92 0.99 -5.44
C ILE A 77 22.15 -0.33 -4.73
N LYS A 78 23.32 -0.92 -5.02
CA LYS A 78 23.76 -2.16 -4.39
C LYS A 78 23.88 -1.97 -2.87
N ASP A 79 23.49 -3.00 -2.11
CA ASP A 79 23.47 -3.02 -0.66
C ASP A 79 22.63 -1.88 -0.05
N PHE A 80 21.55 -1.51 -0.76
CA PHE A 80 20.62 -0.49 -0.27
C PHE A 80 19.18 -0.75 -0.73
N MET A 81 18.83 -0.40 -1.99
CA MET A 81 17.43 -0.51 -2.48
C MET A 81 17.34 -0.48 -4.00
N ILE A 82 16.17 -0.88 -4.51
CA ILE A 82 15.74 -0.66 -5.88
C ILE A 82 14.52 0.27 -5.86
N GLN A 83 14.49 1.32 -6.70
CA GLN A 83 13.48 2.37 -6.71
C GLN A 83 12.83 2.50 -8.09
N GLY A 84 11.50 2.57 -8.09
CA GLY A 84 10.66 2.76 -9.27
C GLY A 84 9.45 3.64 -9.00
N GLY A 85 8.43 3.56 -9.87
CA GLY A 85 7.15 4.26 -9.69
C GLY A 85 7.10 5.68 -10.22
N ASP A 86 8.15 6.11 -10.94
CA ASP A 86 8.15 7.40 -11.66
C ASP A 86 7.86 7.17 -13.15
N PRO A 87 6.72 7.64 -13.70
CA PRO A 87 6.38 7.47 -15.10
C PRO A 87 7.33 8.19 -16.05
N THR A 88 8.07 9.21 -15.58
CA THR A 88 9.07 9.93 -16.37
C THR A 88 10.43 9.22 -16.36
N GLY A 89 10.66 8.30 -15.42
CA GLY A 89 11.93 7.60 -15.23
C GLY A 89 13.12 8.50 -14.86
N THR A 90 12.88 9.74 -14.45
CA THR A 90 13.91 10.72 -14.09
C THR A 90 14.18 10.78 -12.59
N GLY A 91 13.30 10.20 -11.77
CA GLY A 91 13.27 10.36 -10.32
C GLY A 91 12.57 11.63 -9.85
N ALA A 92 12.13 12.49 -10.79
CA ALA A 92 11.49 13.76 -10.47
C ALA A 92 9.96 13.76 -10.64
N GLY A 93 9.39 12.73 -11.29
CA GLY A 93 7.98 12.63 -11.58
C GLY A 93 7.21 11.79 -10.57
N GLY A 94 5.96 11.52 -10.94
CA GLY A 94 5.04 10.66 -10.20
C GLY A 94 4.08 11.41 -9.28
N ALA A 95 2.79 11.11 -9.45
CA ALA A 95 1.72 11.68 -8.64
C ALA A 95 0.98 10.58 -7.88
N SER A 96 0.39 10.92 -6.74
CA SER A 96 -0.46 10.01 -6.00
C SER A 96 -1.78 9.75 -6.75
N LEU A 97 -2.55 8.79 -6.27
CA LEU A 97 -3.91 8.50 -6.72
C LEU A 97 -4.82 9.75 -6.75
N TRP A 98 -4.54 10.71 -5.86
CA TRP A 98 -5.30 11.95 -5.68
C TRP A 98 -4.69 13.15 -6.42
N GLY A 99 -3.59 12.96 -7.18
CA GLY A 99 -2.92 14.01 -7.95
C GLY A 99 -2.13 15.04 -7.14
N LYS A 100 -1.98 14.84 -5.83
CA LYS A 100 -1.24 15.70 -4.89
C LYS A 100 -0.40 14.88 -3.93
N ASN A 101 0.59 15.49 -3.31
CA ASN A 101 1.36 14.84 -2.25
C ASN A 101 0.46 14.47 -1.06
N PHE A 102 0.85 13.42 -0.34
CA PHE A 102 0.16 13.00 0.88
C PHE A 102 1.14 12.73 2.02
N GLU A 103 0.60 12.70 3.22
CA GLU A 103 1.33 12.59 4.48
C GLU A 103 2.05 11.25 4.65
N ASP A 104 3.08 11.27 5.51
CA ASP A 104 3.78 10.08 5.95
C ASP A 104 2.93 9.30 6.98
N GLU A 105 2.95 7.97 6.88
CA GLU A 105 2.34 7.06 7.84
C GLU A 105 3.42 6.23 8.55
N CYS A 106 4.48 6.89 9.03
CA CYS A 106 5.56 6.24 9.76
C CYS A 106 5.10 5.80 11.15
N LYS A 107 5.29 4.52 11.49
CA LYS A 107 4.98 3.96 12.81
C LYS A 107 6.21 3.35 13.46
N SER A 108 6.40 3.56 14.76
CA SER A 108 7.50 2.97 15.54
C SER A 108 7.40 1.46 15.71
N THR A 109 6.23 0.87 15.41
CA THR A 109 6.00 -0.58 15.45
C THR A 109 6.62 -1.34 14.28
N VAL A 110 7.01 -0.64 13.22
CA VAL A 110 7.70 -1.19 12.05
C VAL A 110 8.98 -0.45 11.80
N SER A 111 10.01 -1.16 11.37
CA SER A 111 11.35 -0.58 11.17
C SER A 111 12.06 -1.24 10.00
N PHE A 112 13.00 -0.51 9.40
CA PHE A 112 13.84 -1.00 8.30
C PHE A 112 14.94 -1.93 8.79
N ASN A 113 14.58 -3.02 9.46
CA ASN A 113 15.49 -3.97 10.12
C ASN A 113 15.85 -5.20 9.27
N LYS A 114 15.31 -5.31 8.05
CA LYS A 114 15.51 -6.45 7.14
C LYS A 114 15.39 -6.01 5.67
N PRO A 115 15.86 -6.83 4.71
CA PRO A 115 15.56 -6.63 3.30
C PRO A 115 14.12 -6.94 2.97
N GLY A 116 13.69 -6.55 1.76
CA GLY A 116 12.37 -6.87 1.21
C GLY A 116 11.24 -5.97 1.68
N LEU A 117 11.53 -4.85 2.37
CA LEU A 117 10.50 -3.90 2.78
C LEU A 117 10.18 -2.95 1.63
N LEU A 118 8.87 -2.81 1.33
CA LEU A 118 8.33 -1.83 0.39
C LEU A 118 8.01 -0.54 1.14
N ALA A 119 8.56 0.57 0.65
CA ALA A 119 8.34 1.88 1.26
C ALA A 119 8.18 2.99 0.22
N MET A 120 7.56 4.11 0.63
CA MET A 120 7.42 5.30 -0.21
C MET A 120 8.74 6.05 -0.33
N ALA A 121 9.13 6.39 -1.56
CA ALA A 121 10.11 7.42 -1.80
C ALA A 121 9.46 8.80 -1.65
N ASN A 122 10.19 9.73 -1.03
CA ASN A 122 9.75 11.11 -0.83
C ASN A 122 10.91 12.10 -0.97
N ARG A 123 10.62 13.39 -0.97
CA ARG A 123 11.60 14.51 -1.02
C ARG A 123 11.55 15.36 0.25
N GLY A 124 11.34 14.72 1.37
CA GLY A 124 11.13 15.32 2.68
C GLY A 124 9.76 14.94 3.23
N PRO A 125 9.44 15.35 4.45
CA PRO A 125 8.20 14.96 5.14
C PRO A 125 6.94 15.28 4.32
N ASN A 126 6.01 14.33 4.28
CA ASN A 126 4.67 14.50 3.68
C ASN A 126 4.68 14.82 2.17
N THR A 127 5.68 14.30 1.43
CA THR A 127 5.79 14.50 -0.01
C THR A 127 5.64 13.21 -0.81
N ASN A 128 4.88 12.24 -0.28
CA ASN A 128 4.63 10.97 -0.96
C ASN A 128 3.80 11.17 -2.23
N GLY A 129 4.16 10.42 -3.28
CA GLY A 129 3.47 10.40 -4.58
C GLY A 129 3.20 8.97 -5.05
N SER A 130 3.79 8.60 -6.21
CA SER A 130 3.73 7.24 -6.74
C SER A 130 5.03 6.47 -6.59
N GLN A 131 6.16 7.14 -6.32
CA GLN A 131 7.45 6.49 -6.25
C GLN A 131 7.58 5.63 -5.00
N PHE A 132 8.14 4.43 -5.19
CA PHE A 132 8.40 3.48 -4.12
C PHE A 132 9.79 2.87 -4.25
N PHE A 133 10.27 2.25 -3.18
CA PHE A 133 11.48 1.45 -3.22
C PHE A 133 11.31 0.15 -2.43
N ILE A 134 12.13 -0.84 -2.78
CA ILE A 134 12.24 -2.11 -2.06
C ILE A 134 13.66 -2.21 -1.52
N THR A 135 13.79 -2.41 -0.20
CA THR A 135 15.08 -2.56 0.44
C THR A 135 15.74 -3.89 0.09
N THR A 136 17.07 -3.90 -0.06
CA THR A 136 17.85 -5.11 -0.32
C THR A 136 18.70 -5.54 0.86
N VAL A 137 18.82 -4.67 1.86
CA VAL A 137 19.44 -4.89 3.17
C VAL A 137 18.64 -4.18 4.25
N ALA A 138 19.01 -4.35 5.53
CA ALA A 138 18.49 -3.51 6.61
C ALA A 138 19.01 -2.06 6.46
N THR A 139 18.11 -1.07 6.59
CA THR A 139 18.40 0.35 6.38
C THR A 139 17.85 1.22 7.52
N PRO A 140 18.31 1.02 8.77
CA PRO A 140 17.69 1.62 9.96
C PRO A 140 17.71 3.16 9.98
N TRP A 141 18.58 3.79 9.20
CA TRP A 141 18.64 5.26 9.05
C TRP A 141 17.42 5.86 8.32
N LEU A 142 16.59 5.00 7.67
CA LEU A 142 15.33 5.40 7.02
C LEU A 142 14.12 5.37 7.98
N ASN A 143 14.28 4.84 9.20
CA ASN A 143 13.22 4.79 10.19
C ASN A 143 12.63 6.17 10.45
N MET A 144 11.29 6.26 10.54
CA MET A 144 10.51 7.48 10.74
C MET A 144 10.70 8.57 9.67
N ARG A 145 11.32 8.22 8.52
CA ARG A 145 11.52 9.13 7.38
C ARG A 145 10.77 8.69 6.13
N HIS A 146 10.52 7.38 6.02
CA HIS A 146 9.81 6.78 4.88
C HIS A 146 8.74 5.83 5.40
N THR A 147 7.57 5.88 4.80
CA THR A 147 6.43 5.02 5.15
C THR A 147 6.67 3.60 4.62
N ILE A 148 6.82 2.63 5.52
CA ILE A 148 6.78 1.20 5.19
C ILE A 148 5.30 0.81 5.03
N PHE A 149 4.95 0.20 3.90
CA PHE A 149 3.55 -0.18 3.63
C PHE A 149 3.39 -1.57 3.02
N GLY A 150 4.48 -2.34 2.89
CA GLY A 150 4.45 -3.71 2.38
C GLY A 150 5.75 -4.45 2.58
N GLU A 151 5.72 -5.73 2.25
CA GLU A 151 6.84 -6.65 2.36
C GLU A 151 6.82 -7.65 1.20
N VAL A 152 7.99 -7.93 0.61
CA VAL A 152 8.16 -8.97 -0.40
C VAL A 152 7.95 -10.34 0.24
N VAL A 153 6.97 -11.08 -0.25
CA VAL A 153 6.65 -12.45 0.21
C VAL A 153 7.12 -13.53 -0.77
N SER A 154 7.40 -13.14 -2.03
CA SER A 154 7.97 -14.01 -3.06
C SER A 154 8.76 -13.18 -4.07
N GLY A 155 9.80 -13.75 -4.68
CA GLY A 155 10.60 -13.06 -5.70
C GLY A 155 11.71 -12.17 -5.13
N MET A 156 12.19 -12.44 -3.90
CA MET A 156 13.36 -11.72 -3.35
C MET A 156 14.63 -11.98 -4.16
N ASP A 157 14.75 -13.12 -4.82
CA ASP A 157 15.79 -13.42 -5.80
C ASP A 157 15.75 -12.51 -7.02
N ILE A 158 14.53 -12.14 -7.48
CA ILE A 158 14.34 -11.16 -8.57
C ILE A 158 14.75 -9.75 -8.10
N VAL A 159 14.39 -9.35 -6.88
CA VAL A 159 14.85 -8.09 -6.27
C VAL A 159 16.39 -8.05 -6.24
N LYS A 160 17.04 -9.14 -5.84
CA LYS A 160 18.50 -9.26 -5.83
C LYS A 160 19.10 -9.26 -7.24
N LYS A 161 18.44 -9.85 -8.21
CA LYS A 161 18.84 -9.81 -9.62
C LYS A 161 18.78 -8.38 -10.18
N ILE A 162 17.74 -7.62 -9.83
CA ILE A 162 17.62 -6.19 -10.19
C ILE A 162 18.75 -5.40 -9.51
N GLU A 163 18.98 -5.59 -8.21
CA GLU A 163 20.06 -4.95 -7.46
C GLU A 163 21.43 -5.18 -8.09
N GLY A 164 21.68 -6.39 -8.59
CA GLY A 164 22.94 -6.80 -9.23
C GLY A 164 23.13 -6.27 -10.66
N ALA A 165 22.19 -5.52 -11.21
CA ALA A 165 22.30 -4.97 -12.54
C ALA A 165 23.45 -3.95 -12.63
N GLN A 166 24.10 -3.91 -13.80
CA GLN A 166 25.11 -2.88 -14.07
C GLN A 166 24.43 -1.49 -14.11
N THR A 167 24.99 -0.55 -13.34
CA THR A 167 24.45 0.83 -13.24
C THR A 167 25.49 1.87 -13.68
N LYS A 168 24.97 3.02 -14.14
CA LYS A 168 25.73 4.24 -14.34
C LYS A 168 25.02 5.36 -13.59
N GLN A 169 25.66 5.96 -12.59
CA GLN A 169 25.04 6.95 -11.70
C GLN A 169 23.72 6.43 -11.10
N ASP A 170 23.78 5.25 -10.51
CA ASP A 170 22.64 4.52 -9.89
C ASP A 170 21.53 4.09 -10.89
N ARG A 171 21.61 4.44 -12.17
CA ARG A 171 20.63 4.04 -13.17
C ARG A 171 21.05 2.75 -13.88
N PRO A 172 20.19 1.72 -13.95
CA PRO A 172 20.49 0.52 -14.72
C PRO A 172 20.84 0.84 -16.18
N VAL A 173 21.94 0.27 -16.68
CA VAL A 173 22.39 0.44 -18.07
C VAL A 173 21.40 -0.20 -19.03
N GLN A 174 20.88 -1.36 -18.68
CA GLN A 174 19.78 -2.02 -19.38
C GLN A 174 18.48 -1.72 -18.62
N GLU A 175 17.45 -1.30 -19.33
CA GLU A 175 16.15 -0.99 -18.70
C GLU A 175 15.57 -2.21 -17.99
N ILE A 176 15.25 -2.02 -16.72
CA ILE A 176 14.48 -2.98 -15.92
C ILE A 176 13.09 -2.38 -15.74
N LYS A 177 12.11 -3.05 -16.35
CA LYS A 177 10.76 -2.53 -16.52
C LYS A 177 9.73 -3.37 -15.78
N ILE A 178 8.78 -2.70 -15.18
CA ILE A 178 7.52 -3.30 -14.73
C ILE A 178 6.68 -3.54 -15.98
N LEU A 179 6.45 -4.78 -16.32
CA LEU A 179 5.59 -5.14 -17.45
C LEU A 179 4.12 -4.94 -17.07
N LYS A 180 3.78 -5.35 -15.85
CA LYS A 180 2.44 -5.22 -15.29
C LYS A 180 2.47 -5.25 -13.77
N ALA A 181 1.57 -4.50 -13.14
CA ALA A 181 1.30 -4.61 -11.71
C ALA A 181 -0.20 -4.90 -11.50
N TYR A 182 -0.52 -5.90 -10.65
CA TYR A 182 -1.91 -6.32 -10.43
C TYR A 182 -2.10 -6.97 -9.05
N PRO A 183 -3.31 -6.87 -8.46
CA PRO A 183 -3.64 -7.62 -7.25
C PRO A 183 -3.68 -9.12 -7.55
N LYS A 184 -3.08 -9.92 -6.68
CA LYS A 184 -3.15 -11.38 -6.78
C LYS A 184 -4.54 -11.84 -6.32
N SER A 185 -5.25 -12.51 -7.20
CA SER A 185 -6.54 -13.16 -6.93
C SER A 185 -6.38 -14.41 -6.05
#